data_354f997c05b0db08f5f1b289cab8ecc9
#
_entry.id   354f997c05b0db08f5f1b289cab8ecc9
#
_cell.length_a   1.000
_cell.length_b   1.000
_cell.length_c   1.000
_cell.angle_alpha   90.00
_cell.angle_beta   90.00
_cell.angle_gamma   90.00
#
_symmetry.space_group_name_H-M   'P 1'
#
loop_
_entity.id
_entity.type
_entity.pdbx_description
1 polymer ?
#
loop_
_entity_poly.entity_id
_entity_poly.type
_entity_poly.pdbx_seq_one_letter_code
_entity_poly.pdbx_strand_id
1 'polypeptide(L)'
;MLTNTEKELLYKAKHGDMDAFEQIIKLYDKKICQTIFYMTKNESRVEDIAQEVFIKVYKNLSKFNEQSSLYTWIYRITMNACYDEIKKEKKIYHLSNYTNTDDGEEELEFEDEKQNVDEIVERKLNKEVLIRAIKSLDEEYRSLIVLRDIRGFSYWEISDLLNMKLGTVKSKISRAREALKKELIRMGFTGYSIEEE
;
A
#
# COMPACT_ATOMS: atom_id res chain seq x y z
N MET A 1 -16.29 1.85 11.68
CA MET A 1 -17.53 2.64 11.38
C MET A 1 -17.09 4.04 11.01
N LEU A 2 -17.73 4.65 10.00
CA LEU A 2 -17.51 6.05 9.65
C LEU A 2 -17.96 6.95 10.80
N THR A 3 -17.16 8.00 11.09
CA THR A 3 -17.58 9.06 12.02
C THR A 3 -18.77 9.82 11.43
N ASN A 4 -19.49 10.57 12.25
CA ASN A 4 -20.62 11.39 11.74
C ASN A 4 -20.14 12.40 10.68
N THR A 5 -18.95 12.97 10.88
CA THR A 5 -18.31 13.89 9.92
C THR A 5 -17.98 13.21 8.58
N GLU A 6 -17.44 11.99 8.61
CA GLU A 6 -17.15 11.23 7.38
C GLU A 6 -18.42 10.85 6.62
N LYS A 7 -19.52 10.54 7.32
CA LYS A 7 -20.83 10.27 6.67
C LYS A 7 -21.38 11.51 5.98
N GLU A 8 -21.27 12.66 6.62
CA GLU A 8 -21.73 13.93 6.05
C GLU A 8 -20.90 14.32 4.81
N LEU A 9 -19.58 14.20 4.90
CA LEU A 9 -18.68 14.43 3.76
C LEU A 9 -18.99 13.47 2.60
N LEU A 10 -19.18 12.19 2.92
CA LEU A 10 -19.51 11.18 1.93
C LEU A 10 -20.84 11.50 1.22
N TYR A 11 -21.85 11.90 1.98
CA TYR A 11 -23.15 12.30 1.42
C TYR A 11 -23.00 13.49 0.46
N LYS A 12 -22.34 14.56 0.88
CA LYS A 12 -22.08 15.75 0.05
C LYS A 12 -21.28 15.40 -1.22
N ALA A 13 -20.21 14.64 -1.07
CA ALA A 13 -19.37 14.23 -2.19
C ALA A 13 -20.13 13.36 -3.22
N LYS A 14 -21.01 12.45 -2.77
CA LYS A 14 -21.89 11.68 -3.65
C LYS A 14 -22.87 12.55 -4.45
N HIS A 15 -23.18 13.76 -3.97
CA HIS A 15 -24.04 14.73 -4.65
C HIS A 15 -23.26 15.78 -5.44
N GLY A 16 -21.95 15.56 -5.65
CA GLY A 16 -21.11 16.38 -6.52
C GLY A 16 -20.38 17.53 -5.82
N ASP A 17 -20.40 17.59 -4.49
CA ASP A 17 -19.64 18.57 -3.73
C ASP A 17 -18.14 18.19 -3.78
N MET A 18 -17.37 19.01 -4.55
CA MET A 18 -15.93 18.78 -4.75
C MET A 18 -15.12 19.07 -3.51
N ASP A 19 -15.51 20.05 -2.69
CA ASP A 19 -14.80 20.38 -1.46
C ASP A 19 -14.93 19.25 -0.43
N ALA A 20 -16.12 18.65 -0.34
CA ALA A 20 -16.34 17.47 0.49
C ALA A 20 -15.54 16.26 -0.01
N PHE A 21 -15.44 16.06 -1.33
CA PHE A 21 -14.61 15.02 -1.91
C PHE A 21 -13.12 15.25 -1.60
N GLU A 22 -12.60 16.46 -1.78
CA GLU A 22 -11.22 16.81 -1.46
C GLU A 22 -10.88 16.52 0.01
N GLN A 23 -11.80 16.87 0.94
CA GLN A 23 -11.62 16.55 2.35
C GLN A 23 -11.55 15.03 2.60
N ILE A 24 -12.37 14.22 1.92
CA ILE A 24 -12.29 12.76 2.00
C ILE A 24 -10.92 12.28 1.50
N ILE A 25 -10.44 12.78 0.36
CA ILE A 25 -9.16 12.37 -0.20
C ILE A 25 -8.01 12.70 0.76
N LYS A 26 -7.99 13.90 1.35
CA LYS A 26 -6.97 14.31 2.34
C LYS A 26 -6.84 13.36 3.53
N LEU A 27 -7.93 12.66 3.92
CA LEU A 27 -7.88 11.66 5.00
C LEU A 27 -7.10 10.40 4.60
N TYR A 28 -7.02 10.09 3.31
CA TYR A 28 -6.47 8.83 2.80
C TYR A 28 -5.20 9.01 1.97
N ASP A 29 -4.93 10.21 1.45
CA ASP A 29 -3.86 10.49 0.49
C ASP A 29 -2.51 9.93 0.92
N LYS A 30 -1.98 10.36 2.05
CA LYS A 30 -0.69 9.88 2.57
C LYS A 30 -0.64 8.34 2.69
N LYS A 31 -1.72 7.72 3.14
CA LYS A 31 -1.79 6.25 3.29
C LYS A 31 -1.84 5.54 1.95
N ILE A 32 -2.54 6.11 0.97
CA ILE A 32 -2.65 5.56 -0.39
C ILE A 32 -1.31 5.66 -1.09
N CYS A 33 -0.67 6.84 -1.11
CA CYS A 33 0.67 7.03 -1.69
C CYS A 33 1.69 6.07 -1.08
N GLN A 34 1.73 5.93 0.25
CA GLN A 34 2.60 4.95 0.91
C GLN A 34 2.28 3.51 0.51
N THR A 35 0.99 3.15 0.31
CA THR A 35 0.63 1.80 -0.12
C THR A 35 1.12 1.53 -1.51
N ILE A 36 0.92 2.47 -2.44
CA ILE A 36 1.41 2.39 -3.81
C ILE A 36 2.94 2.25 -3.82
N PHE A 37 3.64 3.07 -3.02
CA PHE A 37 5.09 3.03 -2.85
C PHE A 37 5.62 1.64 -2.40
N TYR A 38 4.95 1.00 -1.44
CA TYR A 38 5.32 -0.36 -1.03
C TYR A 38 5.00 -1.41 -2.09
N MET A 39 3.92 -1.22 -2.84
CA MET A 39 3.44 -2.20 -3.82
C MET A 39 4.20 -2.17 -5.13
N THR A 40 4.55 -0.98 -5.62
CA THR A 40 5.24 -0.80 -6.90
C THR A 40 6.77 -0.70 -6.70
N LYS A 41 7.53 -1.02 -7.74
CA LYS A 41 8.99 -0.84 -7.72
C LYS A 41 9.39 0.54 -8.23
N ASN A 42 8.53 1.18 -9.00
CA ASN A 42 8.77 2.48 -9.62
C ASN A 42 8.22 3.61 -8.75
N GLU A 43 9.09 4.28 -8.03
CA GLU A 43 8.75 5.35 -7.08
C GLU A 43 8.26 6.61 -7.79
N SER A 44 8.81 6.93 -8.96
CA SER A 44 8.42 8.10 -9.75
C SER A 44 6.95 8.03 -10.25
N ARG A 45 6.35 6.84 -10.25
CA ARG A 45 4.96 6.62 -10.66
C ARG A 45 3.93 6.72 -9.53
N VAL A 46 4.39 6.89 -8.27
CA VAL A 46 3.49 6.86 -7.10
C VAL A 46 2.40 7.92 -7.19
N GLU A 47 2.75 9.15 -7.53
CA GLU A 47 1.81 10.27 -7.64
C GLU A 47 0.81 10.05 -8.78
N ASP A 48 1.28 9.61 -9.96
CA ASP A 48 0.42 9.34 -11.11
C ASP A 48 -0.61 8.25 -10.78
N ILE A 49 -0.16 7.15 -10.14
CA ILE A 49 -1.05 6.05 -9.74
C ILE A 49 -2.05 6.53 -8.69
N ALA A 50 -1.62 7.36 -7.73
CA ALA A 50 -2.50 7.94 -6.73
C ALA A 50 -3.57 8.82 -7.37
N GLN A 51 -3.22 9.67 -8.33
CA GLN A 51 -4.18 10.46 -9.10
C GLN A 51 -5.18 9.57 -9.85
N GLU A 52 -4.71 8.51 -10.53
CA GLU A 52 -5.60 7.55 -11.19
C GLU A 52 -6.58 6.90 -10.21
N VAL A 53 -6.10 6.54 -9.01
CA VAL A 53 -6.93 5.99 -7.93
C VAL A 53 -8.00 6.99 -7.52
N PHE A 54 -7.64 8.25 -7.25
CA PHE A 54 -8.60 9.28 -6.83
C PHE A 54 -9.62 9.60 -7.92
N ILE A 55 -9.23 9.63 -9.18
CA ILE A 55 -10.16 9.77 -10.31
C ILE A 55 -11.13 8.58 -10.35
N LYS A 56 -10.65 7.34 -10.16
CA LYS A 56 -11.49 6.15 -10.11
C LYS A 56 -12.44 6.18 -8.91
N VAL A 57 -11.96 6.63 -7.74
CA VAL A 57 -12.78 6.83 -6.53
C VAL A 57 -13.89 7.83 -6.83
N TYR A 58 -13.59 9.01 -7.36
CA TYR A 58 -14.58 10.04 -7.70
C TYR A 58 -15.65 9.52 -8.65
N LYS A 59 -15.22 8.94 -9.77
CA LYS A 59 -16.15 8.41 -10.82
C LYS A 59 -17.09 7.30 -10.31
N ASN A 60 -16.68 6.57 -9.27
CA ASN A 60 -17.46 5.45 -8.74
C ASN A 60 -18.07 5.74 -7.36
N LEU A 61 -17.88 6.94 -6.79
CA LEU A 61 -18.34 7.27 -5.44
C LEU A 61 -19.86 7.15 -5.29
N SER A 62 -20.62 7.54 -6.33
CA SER A 62 -22.07 7.39 -6.37
C SER A 62 -22.55 5.93 -6.29
N LYS A 63 -21.70 4.98 -6.72
CA LYS A 63 -21.98 3.54 -6.67
C LYS A 63 -21.57 2.87 -5.37
N PHE A 64 -20.88 3.59 -4.49
CA PHE A 64 -20.50 3.07 -3.18
C PHE A 64 -21.74 2.82 -2.32
N ASN A 65 -22.01 1.55 -2.00
CA ASN A 65 -23.25 1.09 -1.36
C ASN A 65 -23.10 0.77 0.14
N GLU A 66 -21.99 1.16 0.76
CA GLU A 66 -21.72 1.00 2.21
C GLU A 66 -21.70 -0.46 2.73
N GLN A 67 -21.59 -1.44 1.84
CA GLN A 67 -21.42 -2.86 2.24
C GLN A 67 -20.06 -3.13 2.90
N SER A 68 -19.08 -2.25 2.70
CA SER A 68 -17.80 -2.22 3.38
C SER A 68 -17.52 -0.82 3.90
N SER A 69 -16.45 -0.64 4.70
CA SER A 69 -16.00 0.70 5.04
C SER A 69 -15.54 1.46 3.79
N LEU A 70 -15.67 2.79 3.78
CA LEU A 70 -15.14 3.63 2.70
C LEU A 70 -13.63 3.38 2.51
N TYR A 71 -12.91 3.20 3.63
CA TYR A 71 -11.50 2.83 3.67
C TYR A 71 -11.23 1.53 2.88
N THR A 72 -11.93 0.45 3.20
CA THR A 72 -11.81 -0.84 2.50
C THR A 72 -12.13 -0.72 1.01
N TRP A 73 -13.17 0.05 0.66
CA TRP A 73 -13.58 0.26 -0.72
C TRP A 73 -12.52 1.04 -1.52
N ILE A 74 -11.96 2.13 -0.97
CA ILE A 74 -10.87 2.88 -1.61
C ILE A 74 -9.64 1.99 -1.78
N TYR A 75 -9.29 1.18 -0.77
CA TYR A 75 -8.16 0.26 -0.86
C TYR A 75 -8.34 -0.83 -1.92
N ARG A 76 -9.56 -1.27 -2.19
CA ARG A 76 -9.82 -2.19 -3.32
C ARG A 76 -9.46 -1.54 -4.65
N ILE A 77 -9.81 -0.26 -4.84
CA ILE A 77 -9.45 0.50 -6.05
C ILE A 77 -7.92 0.68 -6.12
N THR A 78 -7.29 1.02 -4.99
CA THR A 78 -5.84 1.21 -4.89
C THR A 78 -5.08 -0.07 -5.24
N MET A 79 -5.44 -1.20 -4.62
CA MET A 79 -4.77 -2.48 -4.89
C MET A 79 -4.93 -2.92 -6.34
N ASN A 80 -6.10 -2.72 -6.94
CA ASN A 80 -6.31 -3.00 -8.36
C ASN A 80 -5.40 -2.13 -9.24
N ALA A 81 -5.27 -0.84 -8.94
CA ALA A 81 -4.36 0.06 -9.68
C ALA A 81 -2.89 -0.38 -9.55
N CYS A 82 -2.46 -0.78 -8.34
CA CYS A 82 -1.12 -1.33 -8.13
C CYS A 82 -0.88 -2.60 -8.95
N TYR A 83 -1.82 -3.54 -8.95
CA TYR A 83 -1.69 -4.78 -9.74
C TYR A 83 -1.67 -4.50 -11.24
N ASP A 84 -2.45 -3.55 -11.72
CA ASP A 84 -2.44 -3.15 -13.13
C ASP A 84 -1.08 -2.56 -13.53
N GLU A 85 -0.49 -1.73 -12.66
CA GLU A 85 0.84 -1.15 -12.90
C GLU A 85 1.94 -2.22 -12.89
N ILE A 86 1.96 -3.12 -11.90
CA ILE A 86 2.91 -4.23 -11.84
C ILE A 86 2.82 -5.12 -13.09
N LYS A 87 1.62 -5.36 -13.61
CA LYS A 87 1.44 -6.10 -14.87
C LYS A 87 2.01 -5.35 -16.08
N LYS A 88 1.83 -4.02 -16.13
CA LYS A 88 2.42 -3.18 -17.18
C LYS A 88 3.95 -3.23 -17.11
N GLU A 89 4.54 -3.07 -15.93
CA GLU A 89 5.99 -3.15 -15.71
C GLU A 89 6.55 -4.51 -16.17
N LYS A 90 5.92 -5.61 -15.75
CA LYS A 90 6.32 -6.96 -16.21
C LYS A 90 6.27 -7.10 -17.73
N LYS A 91 5.22 -6.56 -18.37
CA LYS A 91 5.09 -6.59 -19.82
C LYS A 91 6.18 -5.77 -20.53
N ILE A 92 6.50 -4.59 -20.02
CA ILE A 92 7.58 -3.73 -20.53
C ILE A 92 8.92 -4.44 -20.35
N TYR A 93 9.19 -5.02 -19.17
CA TYR A 93 10.42 -5.78 -18.91
C TYR A 93 10.59 -6.97 -19.87
N HIS A 94 9.52 -7.70 -20.17
CA HIS A 94 9.56 -8.78 -21.18
C HIS A 94 9.80 -8.28 -22.61
N LEU A 95 9.36 -7.05 -22.93
CA LEU A 95 9.61 -6.43 -24.24
C LEU A 95 11.00 -5.78 -24.30
N SER A 96 11.52 -5.25 -23.19
CA SER A 96 12.79 -4.53 -23.09
C SER A 96 14.01 -5.42 -22.84
N ASN A 97 13.83 -6.72 -22.59
CA ASN A 97 14.97 -7.67 -22.60
C ASN A 97 15.73 -7.71 -23.93
N TYR A 98 15.34 -6.85 -24.90
CA TYR A 98 16.09 -6.55 -26.11
C TYR A 98 16.90 -5.23 -26.07
N THR A 99 16.77 -4.40 -25.01
CA THR A 99 17.55 -3.16 -24.85
C THR A 99 17.81 -2.88 -23.37
N ASN A 100 19.08 -2.88 -22.98
CA ASN A 100 19.55 -2.53 -21.64
C ASN A 100 19.23 -1.06 -21.33
N THR A 101 18.56 -0.79 -20.20
CA THR A 101 18.63 0.51 -19.50
C THR A 101 18.52 0.29 -18.00
N ASP A 102 19.54 0.79 -17.33
CA ASP A 102 19.74 0.89 -15.89
C ASP A 102 18.90 2.11 -15.41
N ASP A 103 17.84 1.89 -14.67
CA ASP A 103 17.03 2.96 -14.10
C ASP A 103 17.41 3.15 -12.63
N GLY A 104 18.01 4.32 -12.35
CA GLY A 104 18.43 4.74 -11.02
C GLY A 104 17.25 4.90 -10.05
N GLU A 105 17.50 4.53 -8.80
CA GLU A 105 16.57 4.70 -7.68
C GLU A 105 16.57 6.17 -7.23
N GLU A 106 15.42 6.86 -7.34
CA GLU A 106 15.17 8.14 -6.68
C GLU A 106 14.49 7.89 -5.32
N GLU A 107 15.08 8.45 -4.26
CA GLU A 107 14.56 8.37 -2.89
C GLU A 107 13.42 9.37 -2.67
N LEU A 108 12.24 8.89 -2.28
CA LEU A 108 11.17 9.72 -1.72
C LEU A 108 11.35 9.80 -0.20
N GLU A 109 11.73 10.97 0.30
CA GLU A 109 11.78 11.28 1.73
C GLU A 109 10.36 11.52 2.28
N PHE A 110 9.95 10.71 3.24
CA PHE A 110 8.79 11.00 4.09
C PHE A 110 9.30 11.53 5.42
N GLU A 111 9.06 12.83 5.66
CA GLU A 111 9.43 13.48 6.93
C GLU A 111 8.74 12.81 8.13
N ASP A 112 9.55 12.42 9.11
CA ASP A 112 9.11 12.03 10.45
C ASP A 112 9.71 13.00 11.47
N GLU A 113 8.88 13.51 12.40
CA GLU A 113 9.26 14.56 13.34
C GLU A 113 10.26 14.12 14.42
N LYS A 114 11.25 14.97 14.63
CA LYS A 114 12.19 15.20 15.76
C LYS A 114 12.40 14.08 16.77
N GLN A 115 13.55 13.44 16.71
CA GLN A 115 14.24 12.79 17.83
C GLN A 115 15.77 12.73 17.60
N ASN A 116 16.57 12.40 18.64
CA ASN A 116 18.03 12.35 18.71
C ASN A 116 18.74 11.82 17.45
N VAL A 117 19.81 12.50 17.01
CA VAL A 117 20.47 12.29 15.71
C VAL A 117 20.94 10.83 15.49
N ASP A 118 21.52 10.18 16.48
CA ASP A 118 22.01 8.79 16.35
C ASP A 118 20.88 7.77 16.28
N GLU A 119 19.82 7.94 17.09
CA GLU A 119 18.60 7.12 17.02
C GLU A 119 17.84 7.36 15.71
N ILE A 120 17.88 8.57 15.17
CA ILE A 120 17.25 8.93 13.89
C ILE A 120 17.93 8.23 12.74
N VAL A 121 19.28 8.22 12.72
CA VAL A 121 20.07 7.56 11.67
C VAL A 121 19.83 6.04 11.72
N GLU A 122 19.83 5.44 12.90
CA GLU A 122 19.56 4.01 13.05
C GLU A 122 18.11 3.65 12.65
N ARG A 123 17.14 4.47 13.02
CA ARG A 123 15.72 4.29 12.62
C ARG A 123 15.52 4.48 11.11
N LYS A 124 16.19 5.48 10.50
CA LYS A 124 16.15 5.67 9.04
C LYS A 124 16.73 4.47 8.32
N LEU A 125 17.92 4.00 8.73
CA LEU A 125 18.56 2.83 8.15
C LEU A 125 17.70 1.57 8.28
N ASN A 126 17.09 1.37 9.44
CA ASN A 126 16.17 0.26 9.69
C ASN A 126 14.91 0.33 8.82
N LYS A 127 14.37 1.54 8.61
CA LYS A 127 13.20 1.79 7.74
C LYS A 127 13.51 1.48 6.28
N GLU A 128 14.66 1.91 5.77
CA GLU A 128 15.09 1.62 4.39
C GLU A 128 15.30 0.13 4.15
N VAL A 129 15.96 -0.56 5.09
CA VAL A 129 16.13 -2.02 5.02
C VAL A 129 14.79 -2.73 5.00
N LEU A 130 13.84 -2.31 5.85
CA LEU A 130 12.49 -2.87 5.87
C LEU A 130 11.74 -2.63 4.55
N ILE A 131 11.81 -1.43 3.99
CA ILE A 131 11.20 -1.10 2.70
C ILE A 131 11.76 -1.99 1.59
N ARG A 132 13.10 -2.11 1.50
CA ARG A 132 13.76 -2.98 0.52
C ARG A 132 13.37 -4.44 0.69
N ALA A 133 13.30 -4.92 1.93
CA ALA A 133 12.88 -6.29 2.21
C ALA A 133 11.41 -6.54 1.79
N ILE A 134 10.49 -5.58 2.03
CA ILE A 134 9.10 -5.68 1.58
C ILE A 134 9.03 -5.65 0.04
N LYS A 135 9.77 -4.75 -0.61
CA LYS A 135 9.79 -4.65 -2.08
C LYS A 135 10.41 -5.88 -2.77
N SER A 136 11.29 -6.63 -2.09
CA SER A 136 11.87 -7.87 -2.61
C SER A 136 10.91 -9.07 -2.57
N LEU A 137 9.85 -9.02 -1.74
CA LEU A 137 8.87 -10.09 -1.68
C LEU A 137 8.12 -10.26 -3.00
N ASP A 138 7.65 -11.50 -3.24
CA ASP A 138 6.67 -11.75 -4.29
C ASP A 138 5.42 -10.86 -4.10
N GLU A 139 4.82 -10.45 -5.21
CA GLU A 139 3.67 -9.53 -5.27
C GLU A 139 2.54 -9.93 -4.31
N GLU A 140 2.23 -11.23 -4.23
CA GLU A 140 1.18 -11.75 -3.36
C GLU A 140 1.56 -11.61 -1.87
N TYR A 141 2.78 -11.97 -1.48
CA TYR A 141 3.24 -11.83 -0.11
C TYR A 141 3.39 -10.35 0.29
N ARG A 142 3.88 -9.52 -0.61
CA ARG A 142 3.99 -8.09 -0.41
C ARG A 142 2.63 -7.46 -0.12
N SER A 143 1.61 -7.77 -0.92
CA SER A 143 0.25 -7.25 -0.71
C SER A 143 -0.33 -7.66 0.65
N LEU A 144 -0.10 -8.89 1.08
CA LEU A 144 -0.55 -9.38 2.37
C LEU A 144 0.13 -8.68 3.56
N ILE A 145 1.46 -8.48 3.50
CA ILE A 145 2.22 -7.72 4.49
C ILE A 145 1.76 -6.26 4.53
N VAL A 146 1.64 -5.62 3.38
CA VAL A 146 1.19 -4.23 3.30
C VAL A 146 -0.21 -4.06 3.87
N LEU A 147 -1.15 -4.91 3.49
CA LEU A 147 -2.53 -4.81 3.99
C LEU A 147 -2.63 -5.15 5.48
N ARG A 148 -1.97 -6.23 5.93
CA ARG A 148 -2.10 -6.69 7.32
C ARG A 148 -1.25 -5.89 8.29
N ASP A 149 0.06 -5.82 8.05
CA ASP A 149 1.03 -5.37 9.04
C ASP A 149 1.28 -3.85 8.95
N ILE A 150 1.12 -3.24 7.77
CA ILE A 150 1.28 -1.78 7.59
C ILE A 150 -0.05 -1.04 7.69
N ARG A 151 -1.14 -1.60 7.13
CA ARG A 151 -2.45 -0.92 7.07
C ARG A 151 -3.45 -1.38 8.12
N GLY A 152 -3.18 -2.50 8.79
CA GLY A 152 -3.99 -2.98 9.90
C GLY A 152 -5.32 -3.63 9.49
N PHE A 153 -5.48 -4.04 8.23
CA PHE A 153 -6.69 -4.75 7.78
C PHE A 153 -6.86 -6.07 8.53
N SER A 154 -8.07 -6.39 8.91
CA SER A 154 -8.43 -7.71 9.44
C SER A 154 -8.31 -8.79 8.37
N TYR A 155 -8.16 -10.04 8.78
CA TYR A 155 -8.12 -11.17 7.85
C TYR A 155 -9.38 -11.28 6.97
N TRP A 156 -10.55 -10.90 7.50
CA TRP A 156 -11.81 -10.85 6.76
C TRP A 156 -11.79 -9.78 5.68
N GLU A 157 -11.34 -8.57 6.00
CA GLU A 157 -11.22 -7.47 5.03
C GLU A 157 -10.21 -7.82 3.93
N ILE A 158 -9.09 -8.45 4.27
CA ILE A 158 -8.09 -8.92 3.28
C ILE A 158 -8.69 -10.02 2.40
N SER A 159 -9.45 -10.95 2.98
CA SER A 159 -10.17 -12.01 2.26
C SER A 159 -11.10 -11.42 1.20
N ASP A 160 -11.85 -10.38 1.56
CA ASP A 160 -12.76 -9.67 0.67
C ASP A 160 -12.01 -8.79 -0.37
N LEU A 161 -10.97 -8.06 0.06
CA LEU A 161 -10.15 -7.20 -0.81
C LEU A 161 -9.45 -8.00 -1.93
N LEU A 162 -8.86 -9.15 -1.57
CA LEU A 162 -8.06 -9.96 -2.49
C LEU A 162 -8.84 -11.11 -3.12
N ASN A 163 -10.13 -11.24 -2.80
CA ASN A 163 -10.99 -12.36 -3.23
C ASN A 163 -10.38 -13.74 -2.91
N MET A 164 -9.88 -13.91 -1.68
CA MET A 164 -9.26 -15.12 -1.18
C MET A 164 -10.09 -15.75 -0.07
N LYS A 165 -10.03 -17.10 0.09
CA LYS A 165 -10.63 -17.76 1.24
C LYS A 165 -9.90 -17.34 2.54
N LEU A 166 -10.64 -17.14 3.63
CA LEU A 166 -10.07 -16.71 4.92
C LEU A 166 -8.93 -17.61 5.42
N GLY A 167 -9.08 -18.94 5.30
CA GLY A 167 -8.03 -19.88 5.66
C GLY A 167 -6.76 -19.73 4.82
N THR A 168 -6.93 -19.37 3.52
CA THR A 168 -5.82 -19.08 2.61
C THR A 168 -5.11 -17.79 3.03
N VAL A 169 -5.85 -16.73 3.39
CA VAL A 169 -5.28 -15.47 3.89
C VAL A 169 -4.41 -15.71 5.12
N LYS A 170 -4.94 -16.44 6.13
CA LYS A 170 -4.20 -16.76 7.36
C LYS A 170 -2.88 -17.48 7.06
N SER A 171 -2.94 -18.57 6.29
CA SER A 171 -1.76 -19.37 5.98
C SER A 171 -0.74 -18.62 5.12
N LYS A 172 -1.19 -17.78 4.19
CA LYS A 172 -0.31 -16.98 3.33
C LYS A 172 0.33 -15.81 4.09
N ILE A 173 -0.37 -15.16 5.02
CA ILE A 173 0.23 -14.11 5.88
C ILE A 173 1.35 -14.71 6.73
N SER A 174 1.15 -15.88 7.34
CA SER A 174 2.22 -16.56 8.08
C SER A 174 3.45 -16.82 7.20
N ARG A 175 3.25 -17.35 5.99
CA ARG A 175 4.36 -17.57 5.03
C ARG A 175 5.00 -16.26 4.55
N ALA A 176 4.21 -15.22 4.33
CA ALA A 176 4.70 -13.90 3.92
C ALA A 176 5.59 -13.28 4.99
N ARG A 177 5.20 -13.39 6.27
CA ARG A 177 6.03 -12.94 7.41
C ARG A 177 7.34 -13.73 7.52
N GLU A 178 7.29 -15.04 7.29
CA GLU A 178 8.49 -15.88 7.28
C GLU A 178 9.43 -15.50 6.12
N ALA A 179 8.87 -15.22 4.93
CA ALA A 179 9.64 -14.74 3.79
C ALA A 179 10.28 -13.38 4.08
N LEU A 180 9.51 -12.44 4.67
CA LEU A 180 10.03 -11.13 5.07
C LEU A 180 11.18 -11.26 6.10
N LYS A 181 11.01 -12.13 7.10
CA LYS A 181 12.06 -12.40 8.09
C LYS A 181 13.35 -12.90 7.43
N LYS A 182 13.25 -13.83 6.47
CA LYS A 182 14.40 -14.35 5.72
C LYS A 182 15.11 -13.24 4.94
N GLU A 183 14.35 -12.35 4.29
CA GLU A 183 14.92 -11.21 3.55
C GLU A 183 15.61 -10.21 4.48
N LEU A 184 15.02 -9.89 5.63
CA LEU A 184 15.61 -9.02 6.63
C LEU A 184 16.94 -9.59 7.16
N ILE A 185 16.98 -10.89 7.49
CA ILE A 185 18.21 -11.56 7.93
C ILE A 185 19.27 -11.52 6.81
N ARG A 186 18.89 -11.76 5.55
CA ARG A 186 19.79 -11.68 4.38
C ARG A 186 20.40 -10.30 4.20
N MET A 187 19.64 -9.25 4.56
CA MET A 187 20.07 -7.84 4.52
C MET A 187 20.84 -7.40 5.77
N GLY A 188 21.18 -8.33 6.68
CA GLY A 188 21.98 -8.06 7.88
C GLY A 188 21.17 -7.50 9.06
N PHE A 189 19.84 -7.54 9.00
CA PHE A 189 19.00 -7.04 10.09
C PHE A 189 18.82 -8.11 11.17
N THR A 190 19.45 -7.92 12.36
CA THR A 190 19.47 -8.91 13.44
C THR A 190 18.45 -8.64 14.57
N GLY A 191 17.67 -7.55 14.48
CA GLY A 191 16.83 -7.03 15.57
C GLY A 191 15.32 -7.33 15.45
N TYR A 192 14.87 -8.23 14.59
CA TYR A 192 13.42 -8.45 14.37
C TYR A 192 12.91 -9.63 15.19
N SER A 193 12.30 -9.33 16.34
CA SER A 193 11.43 -10.27 17.06
C SER A 193 10.01 -10.05 16.59
N ILE A 194 9.47 -10.94 15.76
CA ILE A 194 8.03 -11.02 15.51
C ILE A 194 7.46 -11.71 16.76
N GLU A 195 6.73 -10.98 17.59
CA GLU A 195 5.92 -11.61 18.64
C GLU A 195 4.86 -12.47 17.93
N GLU A 196 4.90 -13.77 18.18
CA GLU A 196 3.90 -14.73 17.73
C GLU A 196 2.66 -14.53 18.62
N GLU A 197 1.56 -13.99 18.06
CA GLU A 197 0.21 -14.08 18.61
C GLU A 197 -0.56 -15.28 18.03
#